data_f1c2b48780c1f37a39a1ac25178ce2a2
#
_entry.id   f1c2b48780c1f37a39a1ac25178ce2a2
#
_cell.length_a   1.000
_cell.length_b   1.000
_cell.length_c   1.000
_cell.angle_alpha   90.00
_cell.angle_beta   90.00
_cell.angle_gamma   90.00
#
_symmetry.space_group_name_H-M   'P 1'
#
loop_
_entity.id
_entity.type
_entity.pdbx_description
1 polymer ?
#
loop_
_entity_poly.entity_id
_entity_poly.type
_entity_poly.pdbx_seq_one_letter_code
_entity_poly.pdbx_strand_id
1 'polypeptide(L)'
;DVYKRQASYTVFLSLALDFAETIGARDIFIGVNALDYSGYPDCRPEFITAYQAMANLATKASVEQDRPLRIHTPLIDWTKGQIIERGLALGVDYSLTLSCYDPGPGGVPCRRCDACLLRAKGFAENDLSDPALADG
;
A
#
# COMPACT_ATOMS: atom_id res chain seq x y z
N ASP A 1 -10.99 12.19 11.79
CA ASP A 1 -10.73 12.95 10.58
C ASP A 1 -11.00 12.09 9.34
N VAL A 2 -12.29 12.03 9.00
CA VAL A 2 -12.89 11.09 8.01
C VAL A 2 -12.50 11.43 6.55
N TYR A 3 -11.82 12.54 6.32
CA TYR A 3 -11.65 13.10 4.98
C TYR A 3 -10.32 12.81 4.30
N LYS A 4 -9.39 12.11 4.95
CA LYS A 4 -8.00 12.11 4.47
C LYS A 4 -7.65 11.11 3.37
N ARG A 5 -8.46 10.07 3.13
CA ARG A 5 -8.17 9.09 2.05
C ARG A 5 -9.42 8.34 1.59
N GLN A 6 -10.23 8.91 0.74
CA GLN A 6 -11.32 8.17 0.14
C GLN A 6 -10.97 7.78 -1.30
N ALA A 7 -11.08 6.48 -1.63
CA ALA A 7 -10.89 5.92 -2.96
C ALA A 7 -9.55 6.29 -3.65
N SER A 8 -8.49 6.51 -2.88
CA SER A 8 -7.17 6.88 -3.44
C SER A 8 -6.60 5.78 -4.33
N TYR A 9 -6.82 4.51 -3.98
CA TYR A 9 -6.34 3.38 -4.77
C TYR A 9 -7.04 3.27 -6.12
N THR A 10 -8.29 3.72 -6.25
CA THR A 10 -8.96 3.81 -7.55
C THR A 10 -8.20 4.74 -8.49
N VAL A 11 -7.78 5.91 -8.02
CA VAL A 11 -7.02 6.88 -8.81
C VAL A 11 -5.63 6.33 -9.16
N PHE A 12 -4.91 5.81 -8.17
CA PHE A 12 -3.56 5.28 -8.39
C PHE A 12 -3.55 4.08 -9.33
N LEU A 13 -4.50 3.17 -9.19
CA LEU A 13 -4.63 2.03 -10.10
C LEU A 13 -5.01 2.47 -11.52
N SER A 14 -5.81 3.53 -11.67
CA SER A 14 -6.16 4.05 -13.00
C SER A 14 -4.96 4.67 -13.71
N LEU A 15 -4.13 5.42 -13.00
CA LEU A 15 -2.87 5.95 -13.53
C LEU A 15 -1.87 4.83 -13.85
N ALA A 16 -1.77 3.82 -12.97
CA ALA A 16 -0.91 2.67 -13.20
C ALA A 16 -1.37 1.83 -14.39
N LEU A 17 -2.69 1.70 -14.59
CA LEU A 17 -3.28 0.99 -15.74
C LEU A 17 -2.94 1.69 -17.06
N ASP A 18 -3.13 3.00 -17.12
CA ASP A 18 -2.78 3.81 -18.29
C ASP A 18 -1.29 3.68 -18.63
N PHE A 19 -0.44 3.80 -17.62
CA PHE A 19 1.00 3.64 -17.81
C PHE A 19 1.38 2.23 -18.25
N ALA A 20 0.79 1.19 -17.61
CA ALA A 20 1.03 -0.20 -17.95
C ALA A 20 0.66 -0.50 -19.41
N GLU A 21 -0.48 0.02 -19.89
CA GLU A 21 -0.89 -0.14 -21.28
C GLU A 21 0.09 0.56 -22.24
N THR A 22 0.54 1.76 -21.89
CA THR A 22 1.51 2.54 -22.67
C THR A 22 2.84 1.82 -22.87
N ILE A 23 3.37 1.18 -21.80
CA ILE A 23 4.66 0.47 -21.84
C ILE A 23 4.54 -1.02 -22.16
N GLY A 24 3.33 -1.53 -22.36
CA GLY A 24 3.05 -2.94 -22.63
C GLY A 24 3.26 -3.85 -21.43
N ALA A 25 3.24 -3.33 -20.18
CA ALA A 25 3.28 -4.11 -18.96
C ALA A 25 1.96 -4.85 -18.72
N ARG A 26 2.05 -6.01 -18.06
CA ARG A 26 0.88 -6.87 -17.76
C ARG A 26 0.67 -7.09 -16.28
N ASP A 27 1.62 -6.70 -15.47
CA ASP A 27 1.64 -6.92 -14.04
C ASP A 27 1.77 -5.58 -13.32
N ILE A 28 0.81 -5.29 -12.45
CA ILE A 28 0.82 -4.14 -11.55
C ILE A 28 0.95 -4.68 -10.13
N PHE A 29 1.92 -4.18 -9.37
CA PHE A 29 2.09 -4.52 -7.96
C PHE A 29 1.64 -3.34 -7.09
N ILE A 30 0.82 -3.63 -6.08
CA ILE A 30 0.34 -2.62 -5.14
C ILE A 30 0.51 -3.10 -3.69
N GLY A 31 1.05 -2.24 -2.84
CA GLY A 31 1.32 -2.51 -1.43
C GLY A 31 0.10 -2.33 -0.53
N VAL A 32 -1.09 -2.71 -1.01
CA VAL A 32 -2.32 -2.66 -0.22
C VAL A 32 -2.29 -3.71 0.89
N ASN A 33 -2.83 -3.35 2.06
CA ASN A 33 -2.94 -4.24 3.20
C ASN A 33 -4.38 -4.19 3.75
N ALA A 34 -5.00 -5.37 3.94
CA ALA A 34 -6.36 -5.50 4.42
C ALA A 34 -6.44 -5.80 5.93
N LEU A 35 -5.40 -6.39 6.52
CA LEU A 35 -5.40 -6.81 7.94
C LEU A 35 -5.19 -5.64 8.88
N ASP A 36 -4.29 -4.74 8.54
CA ASP A 36 -4.07 -3.53 9.33
C ASP A 36 -5.15 -2.51 8.98
N TYR A 37 -6.32 -2.75 9.52
CA TYR A 37 -7.52 -2.01 9.24
C TYR A 37 -7.33 -0.51 9.34
N SER A 38 -7.31 0.13 8.19
CA SER A 38 -7.40 1.58 8.05
C SER A 38 -8.84 2.04 7.73
N GLY A 39 -9.79 1.12 7.67
CA GLY A 39 -11.18 1.40 7.33
C GLY A 39 -11.44 1.74 5.87
N TYR A 40 -10.45 1.54 4.99
CA TYR A 40 -10.59 1.91 3.59
C TYR A 40 -11.17 0.77 2.74
N PRO A 41 -12.36 0.95 2.15
CA PRO A 41 -12.99 -0.07 1.31
C PRO A 41 -12.14 -0.49 0.11
N ASP A 42 -11.31 0.42 -0.42
CA ASP A 42 -10.43 0.19 -1.56
C ASP A 42 -9.13 -0.57 -1.22
N CYS A 43 -8.99 -1.04 0.02
CA CYS A 43 -7.92 -1.98 0.42
C CYS A 43 -8.38 -3.44 0.44
N ARG A 44 -9.63 -3.74 0.13
CA ARG A 44 -10.20 -5.08 0.24
C ARG A 44 -9.89 -5.94 -0.99
N PRO A 45 -9.75 -7.27 -0.82
CA PRO A 45 -9.55 -8.19 -1.94
C PRO A 45 -10.65 -8.10 -3.01
N GLU A 46 -11.90 -7.89 -2.58
CA GLU A 46 -13.04 -7.76 -3.49
C GLU A 46 -12.92 -6.54 -4.42
N PHE A 47 -12.41 -5.41 -3.87
CA PHE A 47 -12.15 -4.22 -4.67
C PHE A 47 -11.08 -4.48 -5.73
N ILE A 48 -9.97 -5.11 -5.35
CA ILE A 48 -8.87 -5.45 -6.27
C ILE A 48 -9.36 -6.37 -7.38
N THR A 49 -10.15 -7.40 -7.02
CA THR A 49 -10.73 -8.35 -7.99
C THR A 49 -11.66 -7.64 -8.98
N ALA A 50 -12.55 -6.79 -8.48
CA ALA A 50 -13.47 -6.03 -9.32
C ALA A 50 -12.74 -5.03 -10.23
N TYR A 51 -11.72 -4.35 -9.69
CA TYR A 51 -10.90 -3.41 -10.46
C TYR A 51 -10.14 -4.14 -11.59
N GLN A 52 -9.52 -5.28 -11.30
CA GLN A 52 -8.82 -6.09 -12.31
C GLN A 52 -9.78 -6.57 -13.41
N ALA A 53 -10.99 -7.00 -13.03
CA ALA A 53 -11.99 -7.39 -14.01
C ALA A 53 -12.38 -6.22 -14.93
N MET A 54 -12.64 -5.04 -14.37
CA MET A 54 -12.91 -3.81 -15.11
C MET A 54 -11.74 -3.44 -16.04
N ALA A 55 -10.51 -3.46 -15.53
CA ALA A 55 -9.30 -3.14 -16.29
C ALA A 55 -9.16 -4.05 -17.52
N ASN A 56 -9.43 -5.33 -17.37
CA ASN A 56 -9.37 -6.30 -18.47
C ASN A 56 -10.49 -6.16 -19.52
N LEU A 57 -11.58 -5.51 -19.17
CA LEU A 57 -12.63 -5.13 -20.13
C LEU A 57 -12.35 -3.80 -20.84
N ALA A 58 -11.52 -2.96 -20.23
CA ALA A 58 -11.27 -1.59 -20.70
C ALA A 58 -10.02 -1.46 -21.56
N THR A 59 -9.07 -2.39 -21.48
CA THR A 59 -7.78 -2.27 -22.18
C THR A 59 -7.77 -3.02 -23.51
N LYS A 60 -7.15 -2.40 -24.52
CA LYS A 60 -7.00 -3.00 -25.84
C LYS A 60 -6.18 -4.29 -25.79
N ALA A 61 -5.12 -4.30 -24.99
CA ALA A 61 -4.25 -5.47 -24.85
C ALA A 61 -5.01 -6.70 -24.35
N SER A 62 -5.94 -6.53 -23.41
CA SER A 62 -6.74 -7.65 -22.89
C SER A 62 -7.83 -8.10 -23.88
N VAL A 63 -8.52 -7.15 -24.51
CA VAL A 63 -9.70 -7.46 -25.34
C VAL A 63 -9.30 -7.97 -26.73
N GLU A 64 -8.29 -7.35 -27.39
CA GLU A 64 -7.93 -7.66 -28.76
C GLU A 64 -6.72 -8.60 -28.90
N GLN A 65 -5.86 -8.67 -27.87
CA GLN A 65 -4.60 -9.41 -27.95
C GLN A 65 -4.54 -10.63 -27.01
N ASP A 66 -5.63 -10.91 -26.29
CA ASP A 66 -5.68 -11.96 -25.25
C ASP A 66 -4.51 -11.88 -24.25
N ARG A 67 -4.18 -10.66 -23.84
CA ARG A 67 -3.09 -10.35 -22.91
C ARG A 67 -3.63 -9.69 -21.64
N PRO A 68 -4.27 -10.47 -20.74
CA PRO A 68 -4.89 -9.92 -19.55
C PRO A 68 -3.84 -9.31 -18.60
N LEU A 69 -4.20 -8.18 -18.00
CA LEU A 69 -3.45 -7.52 -16.95
C LEU A 69 -3.76 -8.20 -15.61
N ARG A 70 -2.75 -8.29 -14.75
CA ARG A 70 -2.85 -8.81 -13.37
C ARG A 70 -2.44 -7.76 -12.36
N ILE A 71 -3.21 -7.67 -11.27
CA ILE A 71 -2.90 -6.83 -10.12
C ILE A 71 -2.46 -7.74 -8.98
N HIS A 72 -1.23 -7.57 -8.55
CA HIS A 72 -0.61 -8.34 -7.48
C HIS A 72 -0.65 -7.53 -6.18
N THR A 73 -1.10 -8.18 -5.10
CA THR A 73 -1.22 -7.59 -3.77
C THR A 73 -0.44 -8.42 -2.74
N PRO A 74 0.89 -8.47 -2.83
CA PRO A 74 1.70 -9.41 -2.04
C PRO A 74 1.60 -9.21 -0.52
N LEU A 75 1.12 -8.06 -0.06
CA LEU A 75 1.04 -7.70 1.35
C LEU A 75 -0.39 -7.73 1.91
N ILE A 76 -1.39 -8.16 1.13
CA ILE A 76 -2.80 -7.94 1.46
C ILE A 76 -3.21 -8.64 2.75
N ASP A 77 -2.66 -9.83 3.02
CA ASP A 77 -2.97 -10.66 4.19
C ASP A 77 -1.84 -10.64 5.25
N TRP A 78 -0.91 -9.70 5.17
CA TRP A 78 0.21 -9.63 6.09
C TRP A 78 -0.07 -8.65 7.23
N THR A 79 0.40 -9.00 8.44
CA THR A 79 0.44 -8.04 9.56
C THR A 79 1.51 -6.98 9.34
N LYS A 80 1.42 -5.86 10.04
CA LYS A 80 2.45 -4.82 9.98
C LYS A 80 3.81 -5.35 10.43
N GLY A 81 3.84 -6.23 11.43
CA GLY A 81 5.06 -6.91 11.89
C GLY A 81 5.71 -7.73 10.78
N GLN A 82 4.94 -8.56 10.07
CA GLN A 82 5.43 -9.36 8.95
C GLN A 82 5.97 -8.50 7.80
N ILE A 83 5.29 -7.38 7.50
CA ILE A 83 5.75 -6.42 6.48
C ILE A 83 7.08 -5.80 6.88
N ILE A 84 7.23 -5.40 8.15
CA ILE A 84 8.48 -4.81 8.67
C ILE A 84 9.61 -5.84 8.65
N GLU A 85 9.38 -7.05 9.15
CA GLU A 85 10.35 -8.15 9.13
C GLU A 85 10.87 -8.42 7.71
N ARG A 86 9.94 -8.56 6.77
CA ARG A 86 10.30 -8.81 5.37
C ARG A 86 11.02 -7.63 4.73
N GLY A 87 10.60 -6.41 5.03
CA GLY A 87 11.26 -5.20 4.56
C GLY A 87 12.70 -5.11 5.03
N LEU A 88 12.95 -5.38 6.31
CA LEU A 88 14.31 -5.42 6.87
C LEU A 88 15.16 -6.50 6.19
N ALA A 89 14.61 -7.70 5.98
CA ALA A 89 15.29 -8.77 5.27
C ALA A 89 15.63 -8.41 3.81
N LEU A 90 14.90 -7.48 3.22
CA LEU A 90 15.15 -6.94 1.87
C LEU A 90 16.02 -5.67 1.87
N GLY A 91 16.48 -5.21 3.03
CA GLY A 91 17.33 -4.02 3.17
C GLY A 91 16.58 -2.70 3.13
N VAL A 92 15.29 -2.69 3.43
CA VAL A 92 14.52 -1.44 3.55
C VAL A 92 15.01 -0.64 4.74
N ASP A 93 15.44 0.58 4.51
CA ASP A 93 15.76 1.54 5.56
C ASP A 93 14.48 2.26 6.02
N TYR A 94 13.95 1.82 7.14
CA TYR A 94 12.73 2.39 7.71
C TYR A 94 12.90 3.78 8.32
N SER A 95 14.13 4.26 8.53
CA SER A 95 14.39 5.65 8.95
C SER A 95 13.96 6.66 7.88
N LEU A 96 13.98 6.26 6.62
CA LEU A 96 13.55 7.07 5.47
C LEU A 96 12.04 7.04 5.22
N THR A 97 11.28 6.31 6.03
CA THR A 97 9.83 6.12 5.81
C THR A 97 9.00 6.87 6.82
N LEU A 98 7.89 7.44 6.37
CA LEU A 98 6.93 8.14 7.20
C LEU A 98 5.52 7.56 7.00
N SER A 99 4.89 7.08 8.09
CA SER A 99 3.52 6.56 8.07
C SER A 99 2.50 7.56 8.63
N CYS A 100 2.93 8.60 9.30
CA CYS A 100 2.08 9.52 10.02
C CYS A 100 1.15 10.30 9.08
N TYR A 101 -0.16 10.37 9.45
CA TYR A 101 -1.15 11.16 8.70
C TYR A 101 -1.17 12.65 9.04
N ASP A 102 -0.58 13.03 10.17
CA ASP A 102 -0.56 14.39 10.70
C ASP A 102 0.81 14.69 11.33
N PRO A 103 1.87 14.72 10.51
CA PRO A 103 3.21 14.95 11.01
C PRO A 103 3.36 16.42 11.46
N GLY A 104 4.15 16.61 12.50
CA GLY A 104 4.59 17.93 12.94
C GLY A 104 5.64 18.55 12.02
N PRO A 105 6.13 19.75 12.37
CA PRO A 105 7.22 20.41 11.64
C PRO A 105 8.44 19.47 11.50
N GLY A 106 9.07 19.49 10.32
CA GLY A 106 10.20 18.60 10.02
C GLY A 106 9.84 17.12 9.78
N GLY A 107 8.54 16.79 9.67
CA GLY A 107 8.11 15.43 9.42
C GLY A 107 8.03 14.55 10.67
N VAL A 108 8.08 15.15 11.87
CA VAL A 108 8.03 14.38 13.13
C VAL A 108 6.68 13.69 13.28
N PRO A 109 6.65 12.34 13.49
CA PRO A 109 5.40 11.59 13.64
C PRO A 109 4.58 12.05 14.84
N CYS A 110 3.26 12.18 14.70
CA CYS A 110 2.36 12.62 15.79
C CYS A 110 2.21 11.57 16.92
N ARG A 111 2.60 10.32 16.71
CA ARG A 111 2.56 9.17 17.64
C ARG A 111 1.17 8.79 18.15
N ARG A 112 0.09 9.38 17.61
CA ARG A 112 -1.30 9.20 18.08
C ARG A 112 -2.30 8.78 17.00
N CYS A 113 -1.98 8.98 15.73
CA CYS A 113 -2.86 8.52 14.65
C CYS A 113 -2.73 6.99 14.45
N ASP A 114 -3.74 6.39 13.85
CA ASP A 114 -3.79 4.94 13.63
C ASP A 114 -2.55 4.41 12.91
N ALA A 115 -2.05 5.16 11.91
CA ALA A 115 -0.85 4.77 11.19
C ALA A 115 0.40 4.75 12.08
N CYS A 116 0.54 5.70 13.02
CA CYS A 116 1.62 5.69 14.00
C CYS A 116 1.51 4.52 14.98
N LEU A 117 0.29 4.26 15.48
CA LEU A 117 0.05 3.18 16.42
C LEU A 117 0.30 1.80 15.79
N LEU A 118 -0.21 1.58 14.58
CA LEU A 118 0.02 0.35 13.82
C LEU A 118 1.51 0.14 13.49
N ARG A 119 2.21 1.23 13.13
CA ARG A 119 3.64 1.17 12.88
C ARG A 119 4.43 0.79 14.13
N ALA A 120 4.17 1.47 15.25
CA ALA A 120 4.82 1.16 16.53
C ALA A 120 4.56 -0.29 16.97
N LYS A 121 3.31 -0.76 16.84
CA LYS A 121 2.95 -2.16 17.09
C LYS A 121 3.76 -3.11 16.22
N GLY A 122 3.87 -2.84 14.93
CA GLY A 122 4.60 -3.70 13.99
C GLY A 122 6.10 -3.79 14.29
N PHE A 123 6.74 -2.72 14.76
CA PHE A 123 8.12 -2.77 15.24
C PHE A 123 8.24 -3.55 16.56
N ALA A 124 7.32 -3.33 17.51
CA ALA A 124 7.30 -4.06 18.77
C ALA A 124 7.10 -5.58 18.59
N GLU A 125 6.32 -6.02 17.61
CA GLU A 125 6.14 -7.43 17.24
C GLU A 125 7.44 -8.11 16.79
N ASN A 126 8.44 -7.33 16.38
CA ASN A 126 9.76 -7.79 15.96
C ASN A 126 10.85 -7.50 17.03
N ASP A 127 10.48 -7.13 18.25
CA ASP A 127 11.41 -6.72 19.30
C ASP A 127 12.35 -5.56 18.88
N LEU A 128 11.86 -4.67 18.02
CA LEU A 128 12.62 -3.55 17.45
C LEU A 128 12.04 -2.20 17.88
N SER A 129 12.90 -1.20 17.97
CA SER A 129 12.51 0.20 18.07
C SER A 129 12.28 0.79 16.67
N ASP A 130 11.27 1.63 16.52
CA ASP A 130 11.01 2.33 15.25
C ASP A 130 12.12 3.38 15.02
N PRO A 131 12.92 3.26 13.96
CA PRO A 131 14.01 4.20 13.68
C PRO A 131 13.53 5.63 13.37
N ALA A 132 12.28 5.80 12.93
CA ALA A 132 11.70 7.14 12.73
C ALA A 132 11.34 7.84 14.05
N LEU A 133 11.44 7.14 15.18
CA LEU A 133 11.24 7.68 16.54
C LEU A 133 12.54 7.76 17.33
N ALA A 134 13.66 7.29 16.78
CA ALA A 134 14.98 7.48 17.36
C ALA A 134 15.29 8.98 17.34
N ASP A 135 15.66 9.48 18.48
CA ASP A 135 15.71 10.88 18.88
C ASP A 135 16.35 11.82 17.84
N GLY A 136 15.57 12.89 17.53
CA GLY A 136 16.15 14.15 17.18
C GLY A 136 16.44 14.94 18.48
#